data_80b1ac24ea41030e4af8ca6529c455f1
#
_entry.id   80b1ac24ea41030e4af8ca6529c455f1
#
_cell.length_a   1.000
_cell.length_b   1.000
_cell.length_c   1.000
_cell.angle_alpha   90.00
_cell.angle_beta   90.00
_cell.angle_gamma   90.00
#
_symmetry.space_group_name_H-M   'P 1'
#
loop_
_entity.id
_entity.type
_entity.pdbx_description
1 polymer ?
#
loop_
_entity_poly.entity_id
_entity_poly.type
_entity_poly.pdbx_seq_one_letter_code
_entity_poly.pdbx_strand_id
1 'polypeptide(L)'
;DLLCPYAKGGKIGLFGGAGVGKTVTIQELINNIAKGHGGVSVFGGVGERTREGNDLYHEMMEAGVIKEHDYKNSKVALVFGQMNEPPGARARVALSALTMAEYFRDEEGQDVLFFLDNIFRFTQAGSEVSALLGRIPSAVGYQPTLSTEMGNMQERITSTNKGSITSIQAVYVPADDLTDPAPATTFAHLDATTVLSRAISEMGIYPAVDPLDSTSRILDPRVIGEEHYNVANRVQQ
;
A
#
# COMPACT_ATOMS: atom_id res chain seq x y z
N ASP A 1 -13.35 -1.84 8.12
CA ASP A 1 -13.92 -0.66 8.80
C ASP A 1 -14.12 -0.86 10.30
N LEU A 2 -14.71 -1.97 10.75
CA LEU A 2 -15.00 -2.15 12.18
C LEU A 2 -13.75 -2.14 13.06
N LEU A 3 -12.77 -3.00 12.74
CA LEU A 3 -11.58 -3.23 13.57
C LEU A 3 -10.41 -2.31 13.21
N CYS A 4 -10.33 -1.90 11.97
CA CYS A 4 -9.21 -1.13 11.42
C CYS A 4 -9.73 0.00 10.51
N PRO A 5 -10.36 1.05 11.08
CA PRO A 5 -10.82 2.19 10.30
C PRO A 5 -9.63 2.97 9.75
N TYR A 6 -9.77 3.48 8.51
CA TYR A 6 -8.74 4.23 7.83
C TYR A 6 -8.99 5.73 7.90
N ALA A 7 -7.97 6.49 8.28
CA ALA A 7 -8.04 7.95 8.27
C ALA A 7 -7.77 8.48 6.86
N LYS A 8 -8.54 9.48 6.44
CA LYS A 8 -8.24 10.26 5.23
C LYS A 8 -6.91 10.98 5.41
N GLY A 9 -6.03 10.85 4.42
CA GLY A 9 -4.66 11.35 4.51
C GLY A 9 -3.71 10.46 5.32
N GLY A 10 -4.17 9.32 5.80
CA GLY A 10 -3.37 8.36 6.55
C GLY A 10 -2.57 7.42 5.65
N LYS A 11 -1.58 6.78 6.26
CA LYS A 11 -0.74 5.73 5.67
C LYS A 11 -1.17 4.38 6.22
N ILE A 12 -1.64 3.50 5.35
CA ILE A 12 -2.18 2.19 5.72
C ILE A 12 -1.29 1.09 5.15
N GLY A 13 -0.93 0.12 5.97
CA GLY A 13 -0.20 -1.06 5.54
C GLY A 13 -1.09 -2.30 5.50
N LEU A 14 -1.02 -3.04 4.39
CA LEU A 14 -1.57 -4.39 4.26
C LEU A 14 -0.43 -5.39 4.37
N PHE A 15 -0.34 -6.05 5.49
CA PHE A 15 0.70 -7.04 5.80
C PHE A 15 0.19 -8.45 5.56
N GLY A 16 1.06 -9.31 5.10
CA GLY A 16 0.75 -10.72 4.92
C GLY A 16 1.76 -11.41 4.00
N GLY A 17 1.82 -12.72 4.09
CA GLY A 17 2.60 -13.57 3.20
C GLY A 17 2.04 -13.64 1.78
N ALA A 18 2.57 -14.54 0.97
CA ALA A 18 2.05 -14.77 -0.38
C ALA A 18 0.68 -15.45 -0.34
N GLY A 19 -0.23 -15.04 -1.23
CA GLY A 19 -1.51 -15.73 -1.43
C GLY A 19 -2.59 -15.51 -0.37
N VAL A 20 -2.43 -14.52 0.53
CA VAL A 20 -3.44 -14.22 1.57
C VAL A 20 -4.48 -13.16 1.14
N GLY A 21 -4.44 -12.70 -0.12
CA GLY A 21 -5.45 -11.81 -0.69
C GLY A 21 -5.11 -10.31 -0.65
N LYS A 22 -3.85 -9.91 -0.51
CA LYS A 22 -3.44 -8.48 -0.53
C LYS A 22 -3.88 -7.77 -1.80
N THR A 23 -3.55 -8.30 -2.96
CA THR A 23 -3.85 -7.68 -4.26
C THR A 23 -5.36 -7.57 -4.48
N VAL A 24 -6.12 -8.62 -4.16
CA VAL A 24 -7.59 -8.60 -4.26
C VAL A 24 -8.19 -7.51 -3.37
N THR A 25 -7.69 -7.35 -2.15
CA THR A 25 -8.14 -6.28 -1.25
C THR A 25 -7.87 -4.89 -1.84
N ILE A 26 -6.71 -4.68 -2.46
CA ILE A 26 -6.37 -3.42 -3.13
C ILE A 26 -7.32 -3.16 -4.32
N GLN A 27 -7.57 -4.17 -5.15
CA GLN A 27 -8.49 -4.07 -6.28
C GLN A 27 -9.89 -3.64 -5.85
N GLU A 28 -10.42 -4.27 -4.81
CA GLU A 28 -11.74 -3.92 -4.25
C GLU A 28 -11.78 -2.49 -3.71
N LEU A 29 -10.72 -2.04 -3.04
CA LEU A 29 -10.63 -0.67 -2.54
C LEU A 29 -10.59 0.35 -3.69
N ILE A 30 -9.80 0.10 -4.74
CA ILE A 30 -9.76 0.96 -5.94
C ILE A 30 -11.16 1.06 -6.58
N ASN A 31 -11.80 -0.08 -6.79
CA ASN A 31 -13.12 -0.14 -7.42
C ASN A 31 -14.19 0.60 -6.60
N ASN A 32 -14.21 0.38 -5.30
CA ASN A 32 -15.19 1.01 -4.40
C ASN A 32 -15.00 2.52 -4.32
N ILE A 33 -13.77 3.00 -4.30
CA ILE A 33 -13.48 4.42 -4.22
C ILE A 33 -13.73 5.13 -5.55
N ALA A 34 -13.37 4.51 -6.68
CA ALA A 34 -13.68 5.05 -7.99
C ALA A 34 -15.19 5.23 -8.21
N LYS A 35 -16.00 4.29 -7.71
CA LYS A 35 -17.47 4.32 -7.84
C LYS A 35 -18.15 5.20 -6.79
N GLY A 36 -17.65 5.21 -5.55
CA GLY A 36 -18.33 5.84 -4.41
C GLY A 36 -17.94 7.30 -4.17
N HIS A 37 -16.68 7.67 -4.40
CA HIS A 37 -16.13 8.97 -4.00
C HIS A 37 -15.66 9.85 -5.15
N GLY A 38 -15.63 9.35 -6.38
CA GLY A 38 -15.23 10.12 -7.56
C GLY A 38 -13.78 10.63 -7.56
N GLY A 39 -12.96 10.16 -6.61
CA GLY A 39 -11.55 10.51 -6.47
C GLY A 39 -10.66 9.83 -7.50
N VAL A 40 -9.43 10.33 -7.66
CA VAL A 40 -8.41 9.73 -8.51
C VAL A 40 -7.55 8.79 -7.68
N SER A 41 -7.26 7.63 -8.24
CA SER A 41 -6.33 6.67 -7.66
C SER A 41 -5.06 6.59 -8.49
N VAL A 42 -3.92 6.42 -7.84
CA VAL A 42 -2.64 6.10 -8.50
C VAL A 42 -2.15 4.78 -7.95
N PHE A 43 -1.89 3.83 -8.82
CA PHE A 43 -1.38 2.51 -8.45
C PHE A 43 0.07 2.37 -8.93
N GLY A 44 0.97 2.11 -7.99
CA GLY A 44 2.38 1.79 -8.24
C GLY A 44 2.64 0.30 -8.06
N GLY A 45 2.88 -0.40 -9.16
CA GLY A 45 3.30 -1.81 -9.15
C GLY A 45 4.82 -1.90 -9.12
N VAL A 46 5.38 -2.39 -8.02
CA VAL A 46 6.83 -2.44 -7.77
C VAL A 46 7.29 -3.87 -7.61
N GLY A 47 8.02 -4.36 -8.60
CA GLY A 47 8.74 -5.63 -8.52
C GLY A 47 7.85 -6.88 -8.42
N GLU A 48 6.56 -6.78 -8.69
CA GLU A 48 5.63 -7.90 -8.72
C GLU A 48 5.60 -8.58 -10.10
N ARG A 49 4.77 -9.58 -10.26
CA ARG A 49 4.67 -10.33 -11.52
C ARG A 49 4.01 -9.47 -12.61
N THR A 50 4.62 -9.44 -13.79
CA THR A 50 4.10 -8.69 -14.94
C THR A 50 2.67 -9.12 -15.31
N ARG A 51 2.36 -10.42 -15.19
CA ARG A 51 1.01 -10.94 -15.45
C ARG A 51 -0.04 -10.31 -14.53
N GLU A 52 0.26 -10.18 -13.24
CA GLU A 52 -0.66 -9.58 -12.27
C GLU A 52 -0.97 -8.11 -12.59
N GLY A 53 0.03 -7.36 -13.08
CA GLY A 53 -0.19 -5.99 -13.56
C GLY A 53 -1.07 -5.92 -14.81
N ASN A 54 -0.91 -6.85 -15.73
CA ASN A 54 -1.76 -6.96 -16.92
C ASN A 54 -3.20 -7.37 -16.56
N ASP A 55 -3.35 -8.33 -15.67
CA ASP A 55 -4.66 -8.76 -15.19
C ASP A 55 -5.40 -7.58 -14.50
N LEU A 56 -4.71 -6.83 -13.63
CA LEU A 56 -5.26 -5.64 -12.98
C LEU A 56 -5.73 -4.59 -14.00
N TYR A 57 -4.96 -4.34 -15.05
CA TYR A 57 -5.34 -3.40 -16.10
C TYR A 57 -6.66 -3.80 -16.78
N HIS A 58 -6.80 -5.06 -17.15
CA HIS A 58 -8.02 -5.57 -17.79
C HIS A 58 -9.22 -5.55 -16.84
N GLU A 59 -9.03 -5.95 -15.59
CA GLU A 59 -10.08 -5.91 -14.57
C GLU A 59 -10.56 -4.48 -14.29
N MET A 60 -9.66 -3.50 -14.28
CA MET A 60 -10.05 -2.09 -14.13
C MET A 60 -10.80 -1.55 -15.36
N MET A 61 -10.53 -2.06 -16.56
CA MET A 61 -11.32 -1.74 -17.77
C MET A 61 -12.72 -2.38 -17.68
N GLU A 62 -12.82 -3.65 -17.32
CA GLU A 62 -14.10 -4.34 -17.16
C GLU A 62 -14.98 -3.70 -16.08
N ALA A 63 -14.37 -3.25 -14.98
CA ALA A 63 -15.05 -2.52 -13.92
C ALA A 63 -15.46 -1.09 -14.31
N GLY A 64 -15.01 -0.57 -15.46
CA GLY A 64 -15.30 0.78 -15.94
C GLY A 64 -14.54 1.89 -15.21
N VAL A 65 -13.50 1.54 -14.45
CA VAL A 65 -12.60 2.48 -13.77
C VAL A 65 -11.63 3.10 -14.78
N ILE A 66 -11.13 2.28 -15.70
CA ILE A 66 -10.38 2.72 -16.88
C ILE A 66 -11.35 2.71 -18.06
N LYS A 67 -11.48 3.84 -18.73
CA LYS A 67 -12.33 3.99 -19.93
C LYS A 67 -11.47 3.85 -21.19
N GLU A 68 -11.67 2.75 -21.90
CA GLU A 68 -11.01 2.53 -23.17
C GLU A 68 -11.40 3.63 -24.15
N HIS A 69 -10.42 4.19 -24.86
CA HIS A 69 -10.56 5.32 -25.77
C HIS A 69 -10.93 6.68 -25.15
N ASP A 70 -11.17 6.76 -23.83
CA ASP A 70 -11.44 8.01 -23.10
C ASP A 70 -10.62 8.07 -21.80
N TYR A 71 -9.33 7.97 -21.93
CA TYR A 71 -8.40 7.92 -20.78
C TYR A 71 -8.46 9.18 -19.91
N LYS A 72 -8.88 10.32 -20.43
CA LYS A 72 -9.03 11.57 -19.68
C LYS A 72 -10.09 11.47 -18.56
N ASN A 73 -11.10 10.63 -18.78
CA ASN A 73 -12.16 10.38 -17.81
C ASN A 73 -11.94 9.10 -16.99
N SER A 74 -10.79 8.45 -17.13
CA SER A 74 -10.40 7.33 -16.28
C SER A 74 -10.04 7.83 -14.87
N LYS A 75 -10.32 7.01 -13.86
CA LYS A 75 -10.18 7.36 -12.45
C LYS A 75 -8.96 6.74 -11.78
N VAL A 76 -8.13 6.05 -12.54
CA VAL A 76 -6.90 5.43 -12.05
C VAL A 76 -5.74 5.64 -13.02
N ALA A 77 -4.56 5.91 -12.47
CA ALA A 77 -3.29 5.87 -13.19
C ALA A 77 -2.49 4.66 -12.72
N LEU A 78 -2.05 3.83 -13.65
CA LEU A 78 -1.26 2.62 -13.37
C LEU A 78 0.20 2.85 -13.76
N VAL A 79 1.12 2.66 -12.83
CA VAL A 79 2.57 2.87 -13.02
C VAL A 79 3.30 1.60 -12.61
N PHE A 80 3.91 0.91 -13.56
CA PHE A 80 4.52 -0.38 -13.33
C PHE A 80 6.03 -0.36 -13.52
N GLY A 81 6.76 -1.00 -12.60
CA GLY A 81 8.15 -1.40 -12.72
C GLY A 81 8.30 -2.78 -12.10
N GLN A 82 7.90 -3.81 -12.87
CA GLN A 82 7.74 -5.18 -12.39
C GLN A 82 9.07 -5.95 -12.32
N MET A 83 9.01 -7.23 -11.96
CA MET A 83 10.20 -8.05 -11.70
C MET A 83 11.12 -8.25 -12.90
N ASN A 84 10.64 -8.02 -14.12
CA ASN A 84 11.44 -8.07 -15.34
C ASN A 84 12.36 -6.85 -15.50
N GLU A 85 12.13 -5.79 -14.74
CA GLU A 85 12.92 -4.56 -14.81
C GLU A 85 14.21 -4.65 -13.97
N PRO A 86 15.28 -3.93 -14.36
CA PRO A 86 16.49 -3.87 -13.56
C PRO A 86 16.27 -3.19 -12.20
N PRO A 87 17.14 -3.44 -11.20
CA PRO A 87 16.96 -2.92 -9.85
C PRO A 87 16.78 -1.42 -9.76
N GLY A 88 17.51 -0.65 -10.59
CA GLY A 88 17.38 0.82 -10.62
C GLY A 88 15.99 1.29 -11.04
N ALA A 89 15.36 0.63 -12.00
CA ALA A 89 14.00 0.95 -12.43
C ALA A 89 12.99 0.57 -11.34
N ARG A 90 13.11 -0.62 -10.74
CA ARG A 90 12.25 -1.08 -9.64
C ARG A 90 12.34 -0.16 -8.41
N ALA A 91 13.52 0.35 -8.10
CA ALA A 91 13.72 1.31 -7.01
C ALA A 91 13.11 2.69 -7.30
N ARG A 92 12.93 3.07 -8.56
CA ARG A 92 12.43 4.40 -8.96
C ARG A 92 10.94 4.44 -9.26
N VAL A 93 10.33 3.33 -9.66
CA VAL A 93 8.92 3.31 -10.06
C VAL A 93 7.97 3.78 -8.94
N ALA A 94 8.24 3.41 -7.68
CA ALA A 94 7.46 3.86 -6.53
C ALA A 94 7.48 5.39 -6.40
N LEU A 95 8.65 6.01 -6.58
CA LEU A 95 8.81 7.45 -6.54
C LEU A 95 8.14 8.15 -7.73
N SER A 96 8.17 7.53 -8.90
CA SER A 96 7.47 8.04 -10.10
C SER A 96 5.95 8.02 -9.90
N ALA A 97 5.40 6.92 -9.38
CA ALA A 97 3.98 6.82 -9.06
C ALA A 97 3.57 7.85 -7.99
N LEU A 98 4.39 8.05 -6.97
CA LEU A 98 4.15 9.04 -5.93
C LEU A 98 4.19 10.47 -6.48
N THR A 99 5.08 10.76 -7.43
CA THR A 99 5.13 12.07 -8.09
C THR A 99 3.84 12.36 -8.88
N MET A 100 3.24 11.35 -9.51
CA MET A 100 1.92 11.49 -10.15
C MET A 100 0.83 11.79 -9.11
N ALA A 101 0.85 11.10 -7.98
CA ALA A 101 -0.10 11.36 -6.89
C ALA A 101 0.06 12.78 -6.33
N GLU A 102 1.28 13.25 -6.17
CA GLU A 102 1.57 14.64 -5.75
C GLU A 102 1.06 15.67 -6.76
N TYR A 103 1.16 15.40 -8.06
CA TYR A 103 0.62 16.28 -9.09
C TYR A 103 -0.90 16.46 -8.94
N PHE A 104 -1.64 15.37 -8.79
CA PHE A 104 -3.09 15.44 -8.58
C PHE A 104 -3.46 16.15 -7.27
N ARG A 105 -2.68 15.97 -6.21
CA ARG A 105 -2.89 16.66 -4.93
C ARG A 105 -2.61 18.15 -5.01
N ASP A 106 -1.46 18.54 -5.58
CA ASP A 106 -0.93 19.89 -5.46
C ASP A 106 -1.36 20.81 -6.61
N GLU A 107 -1.45 20.29 -7.84
CA GLU A 107 -1.84 21.06 -9.01
C GLU A 107 -3.35 20.99 -9.29
N GLU A 108 -3.97 19.84 -9.10
CA GLU A 108 -5.41 19.67 -9.33
C GLU A 108 -6.24 19.78 -8.05
N GLY A 109 -5.62 19.87 -6.89
CA GLY A 109 -6.29 20.05 -5.60
C GLY A 109 -7.20 18.89 -5.22
N GLN A 110 -6.84 17.66 -5.62
CA GLN A 110 -7.66 16.48 -5.40
C GLN A 110 -7.25 15.70 -4.16
N ASP A 111 -8.18 14.93 -3.62
CA ASP A 111 -7.88 13.87 -2.69
C ASP A 111 -7.53 12.61 -3.48
N VAL A 112 -6.31 12.14 -3.31
CA VAL A 112 -5.72 11.05 -4.08
C VAL A 112 -5.59 9.81 -3.21
N LEU A 113 -5.93 8.66 -3.77
CA LEU A 113 -5.57 7.37 -3.22
C LEU A 113 -4.34 6.83 -3.92
N PHE A 114 -3.34 6.55 -3.13
CA PHE A 114 -2.07 6.04 -3.58
C PHE A 114 -1.90 4.59 -3.12
N PHE A 115 -1.90 3.68 -4.08
CA PHE A 115 -1.68 2.26 -3.85
C PHE A 115 -0.27 1.87 -4.25
N LEU A 116 0.41 1.10 -3.41
CA LEU A 116 1.75 0.60 -3.68
C LEU A 116 1.80 -0.90 -3.45
N ASP A 117 2.01 -1.64 -4.51
CA ASP A 117 2.18 -3.09 -4.48
C ASP A 117 3.48 -3.47 -5.22
N ASN A 118 4.55 -3.74 -4.55
CA ASN A 118 4.73 -4.03 -3.12
C ASN A 118 5.86 -3.18 -2.54
N ILE A 119 5.69 -2.59 -1.37
CA ILE A 119 6.73 -1.74 -0.78
C ILE A 119 7.98 -2.53 -0.35
N PHE A 120 7.84 -3.80 -0.02
CA PHE A 120 8.99 -4.68 0.23
C PHE A 120 9.90 -4.77 -0.99
N ARG A 121 9.35 -4.80 -2.20
CA ARG A 121 10.12 -4.84 -3.44
C ARG A 121 10.89 -3.54 -3.70
N PHE A 122 10.37 -2.42 -3.24
CA PHE A 122 11.11 -1.15 -3.24
C PHE A 122 12.37 -1.25 -2.38
N THR A 123 12.27 -1.76 -1.16
CA THR A 123 13.44 -1.99 -0.28
C THR A 123 14.39 -3.03 -0.84
N GLN A 124 13.89 -4.11 -1.41
CA GLN A 124 14.70 -5.15 -2.05
C GLN A 124 15.51 -4.60 -3.23
N ALA A 125 14.88 -3.82 -4.11
CA ALA A 125 15.58 -3.17 -5.22
C ALA A 125 16.67 -2.21 -4.73
N GLY A 126 16.40 -1.48 -3.64
CA GLY A 126 17.40 -0.63 -2.97
C GLY A 126 18.59 -1.43 -2.42
N SER A 127 18.35 -2.62 -1.87
CA SER A 127 19.45 -3.49 -1.39
C SER A 127 20.31 -4.04 -2.55
N GLU A 128 19.69 -4.41 -3.66
CA GLU A 128 20.39 -4.83 -4.87
C GLU A 128 21.27 -3.71 -5.45
N VAL A 129 20.76 -2.48 -5.53
CA VAL A 129 21.55 -1.31 -5.97
C VAL A 129 22.69 -1.04 -5.00
N SER A 130 22.45 -1.11 -3.69
CA SER A 130 23.48 -0.92 -2.67
C SER A 130 24.62 -1.95 -2.79
N ALA A 131 24.27 -3.21 -3.05
CA ALA A 131 25.25 -4.28 -3.28
C ALA A 131 26.07 -4.02 -4.55
N LEU A 132 25.43 -3.59 -5.64
CA LEU A 132 26.14 -3.23 -6.88
C LEU A 132 27.10 -2.06 -6.70
N LEU A 133 26.82 -1.15 -5.76
CA LEU A 133 27.70 -0.03 -5.39
C LEU A 133 28.81 -0.43 -4.41
N GLY A 134 28.89 -1.72 -4.01
CA GLY A 134 29.90 -2.22 -3.08
C GLY A 134 29.74 -1.73 -1.64
N ARG A 135 28.56 -1.29 -1.24
CA ARG A 135 28.31 -0.86 0.15
C ARG A 135 28.25 -2.05 1.09
N ILE A 136 28.78 -1.88 2.30
CA ILE A 136 28.72 -2.90 3.33
C ILE A 136 27.27 -3.06 3.79
N PRO A 137 26.71 -4.29 3.72
CA PRO A 137 25.32 -4.52 4.13
C PRO A 137 25.13 -4.36 5.65
N SER A 138 23.95 -3.95 6.04
CA SER A 138 23.49 -3.95 7.43
C SER A 138 22.86 -5.29 7.84
N ALA A 139 22.10 -5.31 8.92
CA ALA A 139 21.43 -6.52 9.40
C ALA A 139 20.62 -7.22 8.30
N VAL A 140 20.68 -8.56 8.27
CA VAL A 140 19.96 -9.43 7.33
C VAL A 140 20.27 -9.14 5.85
N GLY A 141 21.38 -8.44 5.56
CA GLY A 141 21.79 -8.13 4.20
C GLY A 141 21.13 -6.90 3.57
N TYR A 142 20.35 -6.13 4.32
CA TYR A 142 19.75 -4.89 3.83
C TYR A 142 20.77 -3.75 3.69
N GLN A 143 20.43 -2.75 2.88
CA GLN A 143 21.25 -1.55 2.72
C GLN A 143 21.32 -0.75 4.03
N PRO A 144 22.48 -0.08 4.31
CA PRO A 144 22.61 0.75 5.51
C PRO A 144 21.69 1.99 5.47
N THR A 145 21.22 2.37 4.30
CA THR A 145 20.32 3.52 4.05
C THR A 145 18.84 3.16 4.06
N LEU A 146 18.46 1.95 4.48
CA LEU A 146 17.08 1.46 4.46
C LEU A 146 16.09 2.43 5.10
N SER A 147 16.35 2.87 6.33
CA SER A 147 15.47 3.77 7.06
C SER A 147 15.37 5.15 6.41
N THR A 148 16.47 5.65 5.85
CA THR A 148 16.50 6.95 5.16
C THR A 148 15.73 6.89 3.84
N GLU A 149 15.91 5.85 3.04
CA GLU A 149 15.20 5.68 1.77
C GLU A 149 13.70 5.52 2.00
N MET A 150 13.30 4.70 2.98
CA MET A 150 11.91 4.53 3.38
C MET A 150 11.31 5.83 3.90
N GLY A 151 12.00 6.53 4.80
CA GLY A 151 11.56 7.79 5.36
C GLY A 151 11.36 8.87 4.29
N ASN A 152 12.30 9.01 3.37
CA ASN A 152 12.21 9.99 2.27
C ASN A 152 10.98 9.75 1.37
N MET A 153 10.60 8.50 1.13
CA MET A 153 9.40 8.18 0.37
C MET A 153 8.13 8.43 1.21
N GLN A 154 8.09 7.91 2.43
CA GLN A 154 6.92 7.97 3.30
C GLN A 154 6.53 9.39 3.71
N GLU A 155 7.49 10.27 3.95
CA GLU A 155 7.24 11.67 4.34
C GLU A 155 6.64 12.52 3.21
N ARG A 156 6.78 12.10 1.95
CA ARG A 156 6.11 12.72 0.80
C ARG A 156 4.61 12.41 0.77
N ILE A 157 4.19 11.30 1.39
CA ILE A 157 2.79 10.89 1.49
C ILE A 157 2.15 11.66 2.63
N THR A 158 1.56 12.80 2.33
CA THR A 158 0.98 13.69 3.34
C THR A 158 -0.18 14.50 2.76
N SER A 159 -0.99 15.05 3.63
CA SER A 159 -2.00 16.05 3.28
C SER A 159 -1.39 17.43 3.23
N THR A 160 -1.81 18.23 2.28
CA THR A 160 -1.47 19.65 2.15
C THR A 160 -2.74 20.50 2.28
N ASN A 161 -2.59 21.82 2.23
CA ASN A 161 -3.72 22.73 2.18
C ASN A 161 -4.53 22.68 0.86
N LYS A 162 -4.01 22.01 -0.16
CA LYS A 162 -4.65 21.86 -1.47
C LYS A 162 -5.41 20.53 -1.63
N GLY A 163 -4.91 19.47 -1.03
CA GLY A 163 -5.49 18.14 -1.15
C GLY A 163 -4.81 17.13 -0.23
N SER A 164 -5.19 15.87 -0.32
CA SER A 164 -4.64 14.80 0.50
C SER A 164 -4.16 13.62 -0.34
N ILE A 165 -3.17 12.89 0.19
CA ILE A 165 -2.80 11.57 -0.29
C ILE A 165 -3.07 10.59 0.85
N THR A 166 -3.97 9.64 0.62
CA THR A 166 -4.16 8.47 1.48
C THR A 166 -3.47 7.29 0.82
N SER A 167 -2.52 6.65 1.50
CA SER A 167 -1.79 5.54 0.93
C SER A 167 -2.22 4.20 1.50
N ILE A 168 -2.31 3.22 0.62
CA ILE A 168 -2.50 1.81 0.97
C ILE A 168 -1.34 1.04 0.37
N GLN A 169 -0.50 0.50 1.24
CA GLN A 169 0.77 -0.12 0.88
C GLN A 169 0.72 -1.61 1.19
N ALA A 170 0.84 -2.44 0.16
CA ALA A 170 1.03 -3.86 0.37
C ALA A 170 2.45 -4.12 0.85
N VAL A 171 2.59 -4.84 1.95
CA VAL A 171 3.88 -5.21 2.52
C VAL A 171 3.99 -6.73 2.53
N TYR A 172 4.91 -7.26 1.74
CA TYR A 172 5.28 -8.66 1.85
C TYR A 172 6.10 -8.88 3.11
N VAL A 173 5.74 -9.89 3.87
CA VAL A 173 6.43 -10.26 5.11
C VAL A 173 7.24 -11.52 4.83
N PRO A 174 8.58 -11.44 4.73
CA PRO A 174 9.42 -12.62 4.51
C PRO A 174 9.25 -13.65 5.62
N ALA A 175 8.98 -14.90 5.25
CA ALA A 175 8.78 -16.01 6.18
C ALA A 175 7.72 -15.77 7.26
N ASP A 176 6.74 -14.89 6.99
CA ASP A 176 5.71 -14.44 7.94
C ASP A 176 6.30 -13.82 9.25
N ASP A 177 7.55 -13.32 9.18
CA ASP A 177 8.28 -12.69 10.29
C ASP A 177 8.15 -11.15 10.26
N LEU A 178 7.26 -10.63 11.10
CA LEU A 178 7.03 -9.17 11.23
C LEU A 178 8.24 -8.43 11.85
N THR A 179 9.21 -9.12 12.41
CA THR A 179 10.43 -8.52 12.98
C THR A 179 11.54 -8.29 11.97
N ASP A 180 11.38 -8.77 10.73
CA ASP A 180 12.31 -8.48 9.64
C ASP A 180 12.47 -6.96 9.47
N PRO A 181 13.70 -6.45 9.23
CA PRO A 181 13.97 -5.01 9.13
C PRO A 181 13.10 -4.25 8.12
N ALA A 182 12.70 -4.85 7.02
CA ALA A 182 11.90 -4.17 6.00
C ALA A 182 10.46 -3.90 6.48
N PRO A 183 9.65 -4.90 6.89
CA PRO A 183 8.34 -4.63 7.48
C PRO A 183 8.44 -3.79 8.77
N ALA A 184 9.40 -4.05 9.65
CA ALA A 184 9.57 -3.30 10.89
C ALA A 184 9.82 -1.80 10.64
N THR A 185 10.66 -1.45 9.67
CA THR A 185 10.89 -0.05 9.29
C THR A 185 9.64 0.58 8.68
N THR A 186 8.88 -0.18 7.90
CA THR A 186 7.63 0.29 7.31
C THR A 186 6.57 0.56 8.38
N PHE A 187 6.43 -0.30 9.39
CA PHE A 187 5.47 -0.12 10.50
C PHE A 187 5.60 1.24 11.19
N ALA A 188 6.82 1.75 11.34
CA ALA A 188 7.09 3.01 12.02
C ALA A 188 6.40 4.22 11.37
N HIS A 189 6.09 4.15 10.07
CA HIS A 189 5.48 5.24 9.30
C HIS A 189 3.96 5.11 9.16
N LEU A 190 3.35 4.00 9.58
CA LEU A 190 1.95 3.71 9.30
C LEU A 190 1.00 4.20 10.39
N ASP A 191 -0.17 4.69 9.97
CA ASP A 191 -1.27 5.09 10.86
C ASP A 191 -2.23 3.94 11.16
N ALA A 192 -2.35 2.99 10.24
CA ALA A 192 -3.13 1.78 10.41
C ALA A 192 -2.41 0.59 9.76
N THR A 193 -2.55 -0.57 10.39
CA THR A 193 -2.00 -1.82 9.88
C THR A 193 -3.09 -2.87 9.83
N THR A 194 -3.28 -3.47 8.67
CA THR A 194 -4.17 -4.61 8.46
C THR A 194 -3.31 -5.83 8.18
N VAL A 195 -3.35 -6.80 9.06
CA VAL A 195 -2.59 -8.05 8.93
C VAL A 195 -3.51 -9.14 8.37
N LEU A 196 -3.11 -9.72 7.24
CA LEU A 196 -3.79 -10.85 6.64
C LEU A 196 -3.07 -12.13 7.06
N SER A 197 -3.79 -12.99 7.78
CA SER A 197 -3.26 -14.21 8.37
C SER A 197 -3.42 -15.40 7.44
N ARG A 198 -2.33 -16.16 7.25
CA ARG A 198 -2.35 -17.41 6.51
C ARG A 198 -3.25 -18.45 7.17
N ALA A 199 -3.18 -18.56 8.50
CA ALA A 199 -4.01 -19.50 9.25
C ALA A 199 -5.52 -19.26 9.04
N ILE A 200 -5.94 -17.98 8.99
CA ILE A 200 -7.33 -17.62 8.71
C ILE A 200 -7.72 -17.93 7.26
N SER A 201 -6.82 -17.64 6.31
CA SER A 201 -7.08 -17.95 4.88
C SER A 201 -7.16 -19.46 4.62
N GLU A 202 -6.38 -20.27 5.31
CA GLU A 202 -6.43 -21.73 5.24
C GLU A 202 -7.74 -22.32 5.78
N MET A 203 -8.40 -21.62 6.70
CA MET A 203 -9.76 -21.95 7.15
C MET A 203 -10.86 -21.53 6.15
N GLY A 204 -10.49 -20.90 5.03
CA GLY A 204 -11.43 -20.42 4.02
C GLY A 204 -12.17 -19.13 4.40
N ILE A 205 -11.68 -18.40 5.41
CA ILE A 205 -12.29 -17.14 5.85
C ILE A 205 -11.62 -15.97 5.12
N TYR A 206 -12.44 -15.21 4.37
CA TYR A 206 -11.99 -14.06 3.59
C TYR A 206 -12.90 -12.83 3.83
N PRO A 207 -12.33 -11.61 3.89
CA PRO A 207 -10.90 -11.31 3.95
C PRO A 207 -10.24 -11.91 5.19
N ALA A 208 -9.02 -12.44 5.04
CA ALA A 208 -8.31 -13.15 6.09
C ALA A 208 -7.65 -12.22 7.12
N VAL A 209 -8.38 -11.24 7.60
CA VAL A 209 -7.91 -10.20 8.54
C VAL A 209 -7.73 -10.81 9.92
N ASP A 210 -6.53 -10.64 10.47
CA ASP A 210 -6.27 -10.97 11.88
C ASP A 210 -6.80 -9.83 12.76
N PRO A 211 -7.80 -10.09 13.62
CA PRO A 211 -8.40 -9.05 14.45
C PRO A 211 -7.51 -8.58 15.60
N LEU A 212 -6.50 -9.38 15.99
CA LEU A 212 -5.63 -9.05 17.12
C LEU A 212 -4.36 -8.33 16.67
N ASP A 213 -3.81 -8.69 15.50
CA ASP A 213 -2.61 -8.06 14.97
C ASP A 213 -2.90 -6.82 14.12
N SER A 214 -4.16 -6.60 13.74
CA SER A 214 -4.59 -5.41 12.98
C SER A 214 -4.90 -4.26 13.95
N THR A 215 -4.36 -3.09 13.64
CA THR A 215 -4.51 -1.88 14.49
C THR A 215 -4.79 -0.64 13.67
N SER A 216 -5.43 0.36 14.30
CA SER A 216 -5.61 1.69 13.71
C SER A 216 -5.48 2.76 14.80
N ARG A 217 -4.76 3.84 14.50
CA ARG A 217 -4.60 4.97 15.42
C ARG A 217 -5.90 5.73 15.66
N ILE A 218 -6.85 5.67 14.73
CA ILE A 218 -8.15 6.33 14.88
C ILE A 218 -9.21 5.44 15.56
N LEU A 219 -8.86 4.22 15.99
CA LEU A 219 -9.73 3.38 16.82
C LEU A 219 -9.71 3.92 18.26
N ASP A 220 -10.32 5.07 18.45
CA ASP A 220 -10.42 5.82 19.70
C ASP A 220 -11.85 6.36 19.83
N PRO A 221 -12.53 6.21 20.99
CA PRO A 221 -13.92 6.62 21.16
C PRO A 221 -14.16 8.11 20.85
N ARG A 222 -13.13 8.94 21.01
CA ARG A 222 -13.20 10.38 20.68
C ARG A 222 -13.26 10.66 19.17
N VAL A 223 -12.83 9.69 18.32
CA VAL A 223 -12.79 9.82 16.87
C VAL A 223 -13.94 9.09 16.21
N ILE A 224 -14.15 7.81 16.56
CA ILE A 224 -15.13 6.92 15.93
C ILE A 224 -16.45 6.81 16.71
N GLY A 225 -16.52 7.37 17.91
CA GLY A 225 -17.65 7.24 18.81
C GLY A 225 -17.59 5.99 19.72
N GLU A 226 -18.27 6.08 20.86
CA GLU A 226 -18.26 5.03 21.88
C GLU A 226 -18.89 3.72 21.40
N GLU A 227 -19.95 3.78 20.61
CA GLU A 227 -20.65 2.59 20.14
C GLU A 227 -19.74 1.74 19.25
N HIS A 228 -19.13 2.34 18.22
CA HIS A 228 -18.20 1.66 17.33
C HIS A 228 -17.01 1.07 18.11
N TYR A 229 -16.42 1.87 19.00
CA TYR A 229 -15.29 1.46 19.81
C TYR A 229 -15.62 0.25 20.71
N ASN A 230 -16.76 0.28 21.38
CA ASN A 230 -17.20 -0.82 22.25
C ASN A 230 -17.49 -2.10 21.48
N VAL A 231 -18.11 -1.99 20.29
CA VAL A 231 -18.38 -3.16 19.43
C VAL A 231 -17.06 -3.75 18.93
N ALA A 232 -16.12 -2.93 18.48
CA ALA A 232 -14.80 -3.38 18.01
C ALA A 232 -14.06 -4.16 19.13
N ASN A 233 -14.00 -3.61 20.34
CA ASN A 233 -13.36 -4.27 21.48
C ASN A 233 -14.03 -5.60 21.85
N ARG A 234 -15.36 -5.67 21.80
CA ARG A 234 -16.08 -6.93 22.07
C ARG A 234 -15.83 -8.01 21.02
N VAL A 235 -15.54 -7.62 19.78
CA VAL A 235 -15.16 -8.58 18.71
C VAL A 235 -13.75 -9.10 18.93
N GLN A 236 -12.86 -8.29 19.50
CA GLN A 236 -11.47 -8.68 19.77
C GLN A 236 -11.29 -9.53 21.05
N GLN A 237 -12.27 -9.52 21.94
CA GLN A 237 -12.32 -10.37 23.16
C GLN A 237 -12.81 -11.77 22.87
#